data_446b0aa17e15ec8fc4ab7746410f8f8d
#
_entry.id   446b0aa17e15ec8fc4ab7746410f8f8d
#
_cell.length_a   1.000
_cell.length_b   1.000
_cell.length_c   1.000
_cell.angle_alpha   90.00
_cell.angle_beta   90.00
_cell.angle_gamma   90.00
#
_symmetry.space_group_name_H-M   'P 1'
#
loop_
_entity.id
_entity.type
_entity.pdbx_description
1 polymer ?
#
loop_
_entity_poly.entity_id
_entity_poly.type
_entity_poly.pdbx_seq_one_letter_code
_entity_poly.pdbx_strand_id
1 'polypeptide(L)'
;MITEALQNALTEVRPLPIRYTVDDLDIMPEDTNRYELIGGKLFVSRAPHLDHQKLASNLLIEFGIYLRKNPIGIIVQTPGVIFSPKDAVIPDLVFATHETVQKNVAGEDERFEGNFTAASELLIEILSYGKKDVERDRVFKRELYGKYGVKEYWVVDGLFNTIEVYRLEESGQQLVKRFEIYETIETPLLPDFSLKLSDIFRN
;
A
#
# COMPACT_ATOMS: atom_id res chain seq x y z
N MET A 1 -13.43 -6.03 -54.10
CA MET A 1 -12.98 -7.06 -53.18
C MET A 1 -12.13 -6.38 -52.11
N ILE A 2 -12.58 -6.38 -50.87
CA ILE A 2 -11.81 -5.93 -49.71
C ILE A 2 -10.74 -7.00 -49.52
N THR A 3 -9.45 -6.64 -49.59
CA THR A 3 -8.37 -7.61 -49.45
C THR A 3 -8.37 -8.23 -48.07
N GLU A 4 -8.00 -9.50 -47.94
CA GLU A 4 -7.91 -10.28 -46.68
C GLU A 4 -7.10 -9.55 -45.62
N ALA A 5 -6.11 -8.75 -46.04
CA ALA A 5 -5.31 -7.87 -45.16
C ALA A 5 -6.15 -6.76 -44.49
N LEU A 6 -7.18 -6.21 -45.17
CA LEU A 6 -8.09 -5.21 -44.60
C LEU A 6 -9.10 -5.87 -43.65
N GLN A 7 -9.49 -7.10 -43.95
CA GLN A 7 -10.40 -7.88 -43.08
C GLN A 7 -9.69 -8.29 -41.80
N ASN A 8 -8.41 -8.66 -41.87
CA ASN A 8 -7.60 -8.95 -40.67
C ASN A 8 -7.30 -7.69 -39.84
N ALA A 9 -7.06 -6.53 -40.49
CA ALA A 9 -6.87 -5.27 -39.79
C ALA A 9 -8.12 -4.77 -39.07
N LEU A 10 -9.32 -5.09 -39.55
CA LEU A 10 -10.58 -4.73 -38.89
C LEU A 10 -10.96 -5.66 -37.75
N THR A 11 -10.36 -6.86 -37.68
CA THR A 11 -10.59 -7.81 -36.56
C THR A 11 -9.66 -7.60 -35.37
N GLU A 12 -8.63 -6.72 -35.46
CA GLU A 12 -7.69 -6.41 -34.38
C GLU A 12 -7.97 -5.09 -33.66
N VAL A 13 -9.19 -4.58 -33.67
CA VAL A 13 -9.55 -3.48 -32.77
C VAL A 13 -9.61 -4.04 -31.35
N ARG A 14 -8.47 -4.12 -30.68
CA ARG A 14 -8.43 -4.37 -29.24
C ARG A 14 -9.02 -3.12 -28.56
N PRO A 15 -10.08 -3.26 -27.76
CA PRO A 15 -10.57 -2.13 -26.99
C PRO A 15 -9.43 -1.61 -26.11
N LEU A 16 -9.22 -0.30 -26.11
CA LEU A 16 -8.27 0.31 -25.20
C LEU A 16 -8.68 -0.06 -23.76
N PRO A 17 -7.73 -0.42 -22.90
CA PRO A 17 -8.04 -0.73 -21.53
C PRO A 17 -8.72 0.47 -20.87
N ILE A 18 -9.85 0.24 -20.21
CA ILE A 18 -10.54 1.28 -19.44
C ILE A 18 -9.57 1.79 -18.39
N ARG A 19 -9.46 3.13 -18.29
CA ARG A 19 -8.66 3.80 -17.28
C ARG A 19 -9.59 4.61 -16.40
N TYR A 20 -9.47 4.39 -15.10
CA TYR A 20 -10.23 5.05 -14.06
C TYR A 20 -9.44 6.19 -13.44
N THR A 21 -10.16 7.13 -12.85
CA THR A 21 -9.63 8.25 -12.06
C THR A 21 -10.21 8.20 -10.65
N VAL A 22 -9.70 9.03 -9.77
CA VAL A 22 -10.23 9.17 -8.41
C VAL A 22 -11.69 9.60 -8.42
N ASP A 23 -12.10 10.45 -9.38
CA ASP A 23 -13.50 10.86 -9.54
C ASP A 23 -14.43 9.66 -9.86
N ASP A 24 -13.90 8.62 -10.51
CA ASP A 24 -14.66 7.40 -10.77
C ASP A 24 -14.84 6.55 -9.49
N LEU A 25 -14.02 6.74 -8.46
CA LEU A 25 -14.19 6.04 -7.18
C LEU A 25 -15.44 6.50 -6.44
N ASP A 26 -15.84 7.76 -6.60
CA ASP A 26 -17.03 8.36 -5.96
C ASP A 26 -18.33 7.70 -6.42
N ILE A 27 -18.33 7.09 -7.61
CA ILE A 27 -19.49 6.38 -8.18
C ILE A 27 -19.41 4.86 -8.02
N MET A 28 -18.37 4.33 -7.34
CA MET A 28 -18.30 2.90 -7.02
C MET A 28 -19.40 2.52 -6.03
N PRO A 29 -19.85 1.26 -6.03
CA PRO A 29 -20.86 0.81 -5.09
C PRO A 29 -20.45 1.01 -3.64
N GLU A 30 -21.37 1.47 -2.80
CA GLU A 30 -21.22 1.48 -1.34
C GLU A 30 -21.39 0.05 -0.81
N ASP A 31 -20.31 -0.72 -0.89
CA ASP A 31 -20.26 -2.12 -0.45
C ASP A 31 -19.09 -2.37 0.50
N THR A 32 -18.78 -3.62 0.80
CA THR A 32 -17.66 -3.99 1.68
C THR A 32 -16.33 -4.17 0.94
N ASN A 33 -16.29 -3.88 -0.36
CA ASN A 33 -15.06 -3.97 -1.13
C ASN A 33 -14.19 -2.71 -0.95
N ARG A 34 -12.90 -2.89 -1.17
CA ARG A 34 -11.93 -1.79 -1.29
C ARG A 34 -11.64 -1.58 -2.76
N TYR A 35 -11.66 -0.34 -3.18
CA TYR A 35 -11.40 0.09 -4.55
C TYR A 35 -10.11 0.90 -4.57
N GLU A 36 -9.12 0.45 -5.32
CA GLU A 36 -7.80 1.07 -5.43
C GLU A 36 -7.45 1.32 -6.89
N LEU A 37 -6.70 2.38 -7.16
CA LEU A 37 -6.22 2.74 -8.49
C LEU A 37 -4.69 2.73 -8.53
N ILE A 38 -4.11 2.03 -9.50
CA ILE A 38 -2.68 2.07 -9.79
C ILE A 38 -2.50 2.29 -11.29
N GLY A 39 -1.99 3.46 -11.68
CA GLY A 39 -1.87 3.86 -13.07
C GLY A 39 -3.21 3.90 -13.81
N GLY A 40 -4.30 4.20 -13.11
CA GLY A 40 -5.66 4.19 -13.63
C GLY A 40 -6.26 2.80 -13.82
N LYS A 41 -5.58 1.73 -13.39
CA LYS A 41 -6.15 0.38 -13.36
C LYS A 41 -6.86 0.18 -12.03
N LEU A 42 -8.13 -0.23 -12.09
CA LEU A 42 -8.94 -0.51 -10.92
C LEU A 42 -8.61 -1.89 -10.34
N PHE A 43 -8.33 -1.91 -9.05
CA PHE A 43 -8.21 -3.11 -8.24
C PHE A 43 -9.35 -3.15 -7.22
N VAL A 44 -10.02 -4.28 -7.13
CA VAL A 44 -11.12 -4.49 -6.19
C VAL A 44 -10.74 -5.66 -5.30
N SER A 45 -10.72 -5.42 -3.99
CA SER A 45 -10.43 -6.44 -2.99
C SER A 45 -11.57 -6.55 -1.98
N ARG A 46 -11.75 -7.75 -1.43
CA ARG A 46 -12.74 -8.03 -0.39
C ARG A 46 -12.19 -7.71 1.00
N ALA A 47 -13.07 -7.73 1.99
CA ALA A 47 -12.67 -7.68 3.38
C ALA A 47 -11.61 -8.76 3.69
N PRO A 48 -10.52 -8.41 4.39
CA PRO A 48 -9.43 -9.33 4.66
C PRO A 48 -9.82 -10.44 5.65
N HIS A 49 -9.13 -11.59 5.57
CA HIS A 49 -9.30 -12.71 6.47
C HIS A 49 -8.88 -12.37 7.92
N LEU A 50 -9.35 -13.17 8.88
CA LEU A 50 -9.05 -12.98 10.30
C LEU A 50 -7.53 -12.94 10.59
N ASP A 51 -6.75 -13.81 9.97
CA ASP A 51 -5.29 -13.84 10.18
C ASP A 51 -4.60 -12.56 9.72
N HIS A 52 -5.04 -11.99 8.59
CA HIS A 52 -4.58 -10.69 8.13
C HIS A 52 -4.90 -9.59 9.15
N GLN A 53 -6.13 -9.58 9.70
CA GLN A 53 -6.55 -8.61 10.72
C GLN A 53 -5.74 -8.75 12.01
N LYS A 54 -5.40 -10.00 12.43
CA LYS A 54 -4.54 -10.26 13.59
C LYS A 54 -3.14 -9.67 13.38
N LEU A 55 -2.55 -9.89 12.22
CA LEU A 55 -1.23 -9.33 11.88
C LEU A 55 -1.25 -7.81 11.88
N ALA A 56 -2.28 -7.20 11.28
CA ALA A 56 -2.46 -5.74 11.31
C ALA A 56 -2.57 -5.21 12.75
N SER A 57 -3.35 -5.89 13.60
CA SER A 57 -3.52 -5.50 14.99
C SER A 57 -2.23 -5.64 15.80
N ASN A 58 -1.47 -6.72 15.61
CA ASN A 58 -0.19 -6.93 16.29
C ASN A 58 0.82 -5.85 15.91
N LEU A 59 0.94 -5.54 14.62
CA LEU A 59 1.78 -4.44 14.14
C LEU A 59 1.35 -3.10 14.74
N LEU A 60 0.06 -2.79 14.69
CA LEU A 60 -0.48 -1.54 15.24
C LEU A 60 -0.19 -1.38 16.73
N ILE A 61 -0.25 -2.48 17.51
CA ILE A 61 0.08 -2.50 18.94
C ILE A 61 1.56 -2.18 19.15
N GLU A 62 2.48 -2.84 18.45
CA GLU A 62 3.92 -2.64 18.63
C GLU A 62 4.35 -1.22 18.25
N PHE A 63 3.90 -0.72 17.10
CA PHE A 63 4.10 0.68 16.73
C PHE A 63 3.47 1.65 17.72
N GLY A 64 2.25 1.36 18.20
CA GLY A 64 1.54 2.19 19.17
C GLY A 64 2.25 2.26 20.53
N ILE A 65 2.82 1.15 21.01
CA ILE A 65 3.62 1.11 22.24
C ILE A 65 4.86 2.00 22.10
N TYR A 66 5.56 1.92 20.95
CA TYR A 66 6.72 2.75 20.66
C TYR A 66 6.35 4.24 20.59
N LEU A 67 5.31 4.59 19.82
CA LEU A 67 4.91 5.98 19.60
C LEU A 67 4.35 6.67 20.83
N ARG A 68 3.78 5.92 21.81
CA ARG A 68 3.40 6.48 23.12
C ARG A 68 4.60 6.98 23.92
N LYS A 69 5.78 6.36 23.74
CA LYS A 69 7.03 6.77 24.41
C LYS A 69 7.79 7.78 23.59
N ASN A 70 7.67 7.74 22.27
CA ASN A 70 8.37 8.56 21.30
C ASN A 70 7.33 9.23 20.37
N PRO A 71 6.71 10.34 20.78
CA PRO A 71 5.59 10.94 20.02
C PRO A 71 6.08 11.73 18.80
N ILE A 72 6.70 11.04 17.84
CA ILE A 72 7.27 11.61 16.61
C ILE A 72 6.32 11.60 15.42
N GLY A 73 5.19 10.92 15.54
CA GLY A 73 4.22 10.75 14.46
C GLY A 73 3.04 9.89 14.89
N ILE A 74 2.33 9.39 13.88
CA ILE A 74 1.17 8.51 14.07
C ILE A 74 1.34 7.23 13.24
N ILE A 75 0.71 6.16 13.71
CA ILE A 75 0.45 4.95 12.94
C ILE A 75 -1.07 4.81 12.77
N VAL A 76 -1.53 4.65 11.54
CA VAL A 76 -2.96 4.51 11.23
C VAL A 76 -3.20 3.29 10.37
N GLN A 77 -4.39 2.70 10.50
CA GLN A 77 -4.81 1.53 9.77
C GLN A 77 -5.76 1.93 8.65
N THR A 78 -5.52 1.41 7.46
CA THR A 78 -6.36 1.55 6.26
C THR A 78 -6.73 2.99 5.88
N PRO A 79 -5.80 3.97 5.96
CA PRO A 79 -6.11 5.30 5.46
C PRO A 79 -6.15 5.31 3.94
N GLY A 80 -6.94 6.22 3.36
CA GLY A 80 -6.81 6.56 1.94
C GLY A 80 -5.50 7.31 1.68
N VAL A 81 -4.82 6.96 0.60
CA VAL A 81 -3.62 7.66 0.10
C VAL A 81 -3.82 7.95 -1.38
N ILE A 82 -3.92 9.22 -1.74
CA ILE A 82 -4.19 9.71 -3.08
C ILE A 82 -2.94 10.41 -3.61
N PHE A 83 -2.19 9.73 -4.45
CA PHE A 83 -0.96 10.27 -5.02
C PHE A 83 -1.18 11.10 -6.28
N SER A 84 -2.22 10.78 -7.06
CA SER A 84 -2.57 11.45 -8.31
C SER A 84 -4.01 11.11 -8.70
N PRO A 85 -4.59 11.78 -9.72
CA PRO A 85 -5.91 11.40 -10.25
C PRO A 85 -6.04 9.95 -10.72
N LYS A 86 -4.93 9.21 -10.88
CA LYS A 86 -4.90 7.82 -11.37
C LYS A 86 -4.25 6.83 -10.39
N ASP A 87 -3.81 7.32 -9.24
CA ASP A 87 -3.09 6.53 -8.24
C ASP A 87 -3.68 6.84 -6.86
N ALA A 88 -4.56 5.97 -6.38
CA ALA A 88 -5.23 6.04 -5.08
C ALA A 88 -5.29 4.65 -4.46
N VAL A 89 -4.75 4.49 -3.26
CA VAL A 89 -4.60 3.20 -2.58
C VAL A 89 -5.04 3.26 -1.13
N ILE A 90 -5.26 2.10 -0.52
CA ILE A 90 -5.63 1.94 0.88
C ILE A 90 -4.64 0.96 1.52
N PRO A 91 -3.45 1.42 1.94
CA PRO A 91 -2.47 0.56 2.61
C PRO A 91 -3.01 0.00 3.92
N ASP A 92 -2.55 -1.19 4.33
CA ASP A 92 -3.01 -1.78 5.58
C ASP A 92 -2.57 -0.97 6.80
N LEU A 93 -1.32 -0.46 6.83
CA LEU A 93 -0.87 0.51 7.83
C LEU A 93 0.01 1.60 7.17
N VAL A 94 -0.09 2.80 7.73
CA VAL A 94 0.74 3.95 7.36
C VAL A 94 1.33 4.57 8.62
N PHE A 95 2.66 4.68 8.69
CA PHE A 95 3.33 5.55 9.64
C PHE A 95 3.68 6.87 8.96
N ALA A 96 3.31 7.97 9.61
CA ALA A 96 3.63 9.32 9.18
C ALA A 96 4.11 10.15 10.36
N THR A 97 5.16 10.96 10.15
CA THR A 97 5.59 11.97 11.13
C THR A 97 4.52 13.05 11.29
N HIS A 98 4.52 13.77 12.42
CA HIS A 98 3.59 14.91 12.59
C HIS A 98 3.77 15.96 11.51
N GLU A 99 4.99 16.18 11.04
CA GLU A 99 5.27 17.10 9.93
C GLU A 99 4.61 16.63 8.63
N THR A 100 4.73 15.34 8.32
CA THR A 100 4.09 14.74 7.13
C THR A 100 2.57 14.80 7.22
N VAL A 101 1.99 14.50 8.38
CA VAL A 101 0.54 14.62 8.60
C VAL A 101 0.08 16.06 8.37
N GLN A 102 0.78 17.03 8.94
CA GLN A 102 0.41 18.45 8.79
C GLN A 102 0.48 18.94 7.34
N LYS A 103 1.43 18.41 6.55
CA LYS A 103 1.61 18.81 5.15
C LYS A 103 0.70 18.08 4.18
N ASN A 104 0.45 16.80 4.44
CA ASN A 104 -0.06 15.85 3.43
C ASN A 104 -1.46 15.31 3.71
N VAL A 105 -2.09 15.70 4.83
CA VAL A 105 -3.50 15.39 5.01
C VAL A 105 -4.32 16.53 4.42
N ALA A 106 -5.20 16.18 3.48
CA ALA A 106 -6.02 17.18 2.78
C ALA A 106 -6.95 17.91 3.75
N GLY A 107 -6.85 19.25 3.74
CA GLY A 107 -7.71 20.13 4.54
C GLY A 107 -8.53 21.12 3.71
N GLU A 108 -8.18 21.34 2.44
CA GLU A 108 -8.82 22.34 1.59
C GLU A 108 -9.76 21.77 0.51
N ASP A 109 -9.53 20.52 0.08
CA ASP A 109 -10.41 19.83 -0.86
C ASP A 109 -11.30 18.83 -0.12
N GLU A 110 -12.56 19.19 0.08
CA GLU A 110 -13.55 18.38 0.81
C GLU A 110 -13.67 16.94 0.27
N ARG A 111 -13.38 16.71 -1.02
CA ARG A 111 -13.41 15.37 -1.65
C ARG A 111 -12.34 14.44 -1.10
N PHE A 112 -11.25 14.97 -0.59
CA PHE A 112 -10.10 14.22 -0.10
C PHE A 112 -9.88 14.42 1.40
N GLU A 113 -10.83 15.07 2.09
CA GLU A 113 -10.74 15.36 3.51
C GLU A 113 -10.40 14.09 4.32
N GLY A 114 -9.37 14.18 5.16
CA GLY A 114 -8.90 13.08 5.98
C GLY A 114 -8.02 12.04 5.28
N ASN A 115 -7.78 12.16 3.94
CA ASN A 115 -6.85 11.29 3.22
C ASN A 115 -5.45 11.91 3.14
N PHE A 116 -4.43 11.03 3.03
CA PHE A 116 -3.10 11.48 2.65
C PHE A 116 -3.08 11.83 1.16
N THR A 117 -2.50 12.97 0.82
CA THR A 117 -2.37 13.45 -0.58
C THR A 117 -0.94 13.36 -1.10
N ALA A 118 -0.04 12.79 -0.33
CA ALA A 118 1.35 12.53 -0.71
C ALA A 118 1.93 11.35 0.09
N ALA A 119 3.18 10.98 -0.23
CA ALA A 119 3.89 9.91 0.43
C ALA A 119 4.08 10.16 1.94
N SER A 120 3.91 9.11 2.71
CA SER A 120 4.27 9.02 4.12
C SER A 120 5.62 8.30 4.28
N GLU A 121 6.14 8.24 5.50
CA GLU A 121 7.44 7.65 5.76
C GLU A 121 7.46 6.14 5.52
N LEU A 122 6.46 5.41 6.03
CA LEU A 122 6.39 3.95 5.93
C LEU A 122 4.98 3.50 5.57
N LEU A 123 4.88 2.67 4.55
CA LEU A 123 3.65 1.96 4.19
C LEU A 123 3.87 0.46 4.39
N ILE A 124 2.86 -0.21 4.96
CA ILE A 124 2.91 -1.64 5.23
C ILE A 124 1.70 -2.30 4.57
N GLU A 125 1.95 -3.35 3.81
CA GLU A 125 0.94 -4.22 3.22
C GLU A 125 1.07 -5.63 3.78
N ILE A 126 -0.05 -6.24 4.12
CA ILE A 126 -0.13 -7.61 4.57
C ILE A 126 -0.73 -8.43 3.44
N LEU A 127 0.00 -9.42 2.96
CA LEU A 127 -0.40 -10.19 1.79
C LEU A 127 -1.70 -10.95 2.01
N SER A 128 -2.62 -10.80 1.06
CA SER A 128 -3.73 -11.73 0.85
C SER A 128 -3.27 -12.88 -0.04
N TYR A 129 -3.83 -14.10 0.17
CA TYR A 129 -3.32 -15.33 -0.46
C TYR A 129 -3.66 -15.50 -1.95
N GLY A 130 -4.32 -14.53 -2.58
CA GLY A 130 -4.63 -14.53 -4.00
C GLY A 130 -3.39 -14.20 -4.86
N LYS A 131 -3.17 -14.96 -5.95
CA LYS A 131 -2.04 -14.71 -6.86
C LYS A 131 -1.99 -13.27 -7.37
N LYS A 132 -3.16 -12.69 -7.68
CA LYS A 132 -3.29 -11.29 -8.15
C LYS A 132 -3.02 -10.27 -7.04
N ASP A 133 -3.36 -10.59 -5.80
CA ASP A 133 -3.12 -9.73 -4.65
C ASP A 133 -1.64 -9.68 -4.32
N VAL A 134 -0.97 -10.84 -4.32
CA VAL A 134 0.49 -10.93 -4.13
C VAL A 134 1.26 -10.14 -5.20
N GLU A 135 0.85 -10.24 -6.48
CA GLU A 135 1.46 -9.47 -7.57
C GLU A 135 1.20 -7.97 -7.41
N ARG A 136 -0.02 -7.58 -7.02
CA ARG A 136 -0.37 -6.18 -6.74
C ARG A 136 0.56 -5.59 -5.70
N ASP A 137 0.71 -6.26 -4.55
CA ASP A 137 1.44 -5.72 -3.41
C ASP A 137 2.97 -5.82 -3.63
N ARG A 138 3.49 -6.94 -4.14
CA ARG A 138 4.94 -7.12 -4.36
C ARG A 138 5.50 -6.41 -5.58
N VAL A 139 4.67 -6.09 -6.57
CA VAL A 139 5.14 -5.47 -7.82
C VAL A 139 4.52 -4.10 -7.99
N PHE A 140 3.20 -4.00 -8.21
CA PHE A 140 2.59 -2.74 -8.61
C PHE A 140 2.64 -1.68 -7.49
N LYS A 141 2.32 -2.03 -6.24
CA LYS A 141 2.41 -1.09 -5.12
C LYS A 141 3.85 -0.72 -4.79
N ARG A 142 4.79 -1.67 -4.87
CA ARG A 142 6.21 -1.37 -4.67
C ARG A 142 6.73 -0.33 -5.67
N GLU A 143 6.40 -0.49 -6.97
CA GLU A 143 6.77 0.48 -8.01
C GLU A 143 6.08 1.82 -7.78
N LEU A 144 4.80 1.80 -7.43
CA LEU A 144 4.01 2.98 -7.11
C LEU A 144 4.62 3.76 -5.94
N TYR A 145 4.92 3.09 -4.83
CA TYR A 145 5.47 3.72 -3.65
C TYR A 145 6.87 4.29 -3.89
N GLY A 146 7.69 3.60 -4.68
CA GLY A 146 8.97 4.13 -5.14
C GLY A 146 8.82 5.39 -5.98
N LYS A 147 7.89 5.40 -6.95
CA LYS A 147 7.59 6.54 -7.81
C LYS A 147 7.20 7.79 -7.02
N TYR A 148 6.44 7.63 -5.94
CA TYR A 148 5.95 8.75 -5.12
C TYR A 148 6.80 9.10 -3.91
N GLY A 149 7.92 8.42 -3.69
CA GLY A 149 8.90 8.79 -2.67
C GLY A 149 8.60 8.28 -1.26
N VAL A 150 7.85 7.20 -1.12
CA VAL A 150 7.68 6.49 0.16
C VAL A 150 9.04 6.00 0.62
N LYS A 151 9.48 6.35 1.85
CA LYS A 151 10.84 6.09 2.31
C LYS A 151 11.11 4.61 2.60
N GLU A 152 10.16 3.93 3.24
CA GLU A 152 10.19 2.47 3.45
C GLU A 152 8.86 1.85 3.06
N TYR A 153 8.93 0.63 2.54
CA TYR A 153 7.79 -0.21 2.22
C TYR A 153 7.99 -1.60 2.80
N TRP A 154 7.04 -2.09 3.58
CA TRP A 154 7.10 -3.43 4.16
C TRP A 154 6.00 -4.31 3.59
N VAL A 155 6.38 -5.54 3.20
CA VAL A 155 5.46 -6.59 2.75
C VAL A 155 5.47 -7.71 3.77
N VAL A 156 4.35 -7.88 4.47
CA VAL A 156 4.16 -8.88 5.52
C VAL A 156 3.52 -10.13 4.92
N ASP A 157 4.19 -11.25 5.03
CA ASP A 157 3.72 -12.55 4.54
C ASP A 157 3.37 -13.46 5.71
N GLY A 158 2.07 -13.54 6.05
CA GLY A 158 1.58 -14.36 7.15
C GLY A 158 1.66 -15.86 6.89
N LEU A 159 1.75 -16.30 5.62
CA LEU A 159 1.89 -17.71 5.28
C LEU A 159 3.31 -18.24 5.60
N PHE A 160 4.32 -17.41 5.32
CA PHE A 160 5.72 -17.75 5.53
C PHE A 160 6.30 -17.13 6.80
N ASN A 161 5.54 -16.32 7.56
CA ASN A 161 5.97 -15.60 8.75
C ASN A 161 7.22 -14.74 8.47
N THR A 162 7.17 -13.94 7.40
CA THR A 162 8.30 -13.11 6.98
C THR A 162 7.85 -11.68 6.71
N ILE A 163 8.79 -10.74 6.83
CA ILE A 163 8.60 -9.35 6.40
C ILE A 163 9.72 -8.97 5.44
N GLU A 164 9.35 -8.56 4.24
CA GLU A 164 10.25 -7.96 3.26
C GLU A 164 10.30 -6.45 3.52
N VAL A 165 11.47 -5.91 3.77
CA VAL A 165 11.70 -4.47 3.97
C VAL A 165 12.35 -3.91 2.73
N TYR A 166 11.70 -2.93 2.12
CA TYR A 166 12.21 -2.17 0.98
C TYR A 166 12.50 -0.74 1.42
N ARG A 167 13.56 -0.13 0.90
CA ARG A 167 13.91 1.29 1.07
C ARG A 167 14.01 1.99 -0.25
N LEU A 168 13.66 3.26 -0.22
CA LEU A 168 13.77 4.13 -1.39
C LEU A 168 15.24 4.45 -1.66
N GLU A 169 15.66 4.16 -2.89
CA GLU A 169 16.93 4.56 -3.48
C GLU A 169 16.67 5.29 -4.80
N GLU A 170 17.71 5.77 -5.49
CA GLU A 170 17.56 6.46 -6.78
C GLU A 170 16.83 5.63 -7.84
N SER A 171 16.97 4.32 -7.79
CA SER A 171 16.32 3.36 -8.70
C SER A 171 14.91 2.89 -8.24
N GLY A 172 14.35 3.50 -7.18
CA GLY A 172 13.08 3.13 -6.59
C GLY A 172 13.23 2.26 -5.35
N GLN A 173 12.17 1.52 -4.97
CA GLN A 173 12.17 0.66 -3.78
C GLN A 173 13.09 -0.56 -3.96
N GLN A 174 14.18 -0.61 -3.21
CA GLN A 174 15.13 -1.72 -3.20
C GLN A 174 14.95 -2.60 -1.97
N LEU A 175 15.03 -3.93 -2.16
CA LEU A 175 14.95 -4.88 -1.06
C LEU A 175 16.19 -4.76 -0.17
N VAL A 176 15.98 -4.33 1.07
CA VAL A 176 17.04 -4.32 2.10
C VAL A 176 17.27 -5.74 2.61
N LYS A 177 16.18 -6.38 3.05
CA LYS A 177 16.22 -7.74 3.59
C LYS A 177 14.81 -8.33 3.68
N ARG A 178 14.72 -9.64 3.59
CA ARG A 178 13.60 -10.45 4.04
C ARG A 178 13.93 -11.00 5.43
N PHE A 179 13.16 -10.57 6.41
CA PHE A 179 13.30 -10.98 7.80
C PHE A 179 12.43 -12.21 8.08
N GLU A 180 12.98 -13.15 8.84
CA GLU A 180 12.32 -14.37 9.28
C GLU A 180 11.80 -14.24 10.72
N ILE A 181 10.91 -15.14 11.16
CA ILE A 181 10.17 -15.06 12.43
C ILE A 181 11.04 -14.85 13.70
N TYR A 182 12.27 -15.33 13.71
CA TYR A 182 13.17 -15.19 14.87
C TYR A 182 14.07 -13.94 14.81
N GLU A 183 13.91 -13.12 13.80
CA GLU A 183 14.71 -11.92 13.63
C GLU A 183 14.00 -10.68 14.17
N THR A 184 14.76 -9.61 14.25
CA THR A 184 14.30 -8.30 14.71
C THR A 184 14.49 -7.28 13.61
N ILE A 185 13.48 -6.45 13.37
CA ILE A 185 13.56 -5.32 12.43
C ILE A 185 13.86 -4.06 13.22
N GLU A 186 14.85 -3.34 12.73
CA GLU A 186 15.16 -1.97 13.08
C GLU A 186 15.05 -1.10 11.84
N THR A 187 14.58 0.15 12.01
CA THR A 187 14.43 1.09 10.90
C THR A 187 14.99 2.46 11.26
N PRO A 188 15.70 3.13 10.34
CA PRO A 188 16.16 4.50 10.56
C PRO A 188 15.04 5.53 10.70
N LEU A 189 13.82 5.18 10.31
CA LEU A 189 12.64 6.04 10.43
C LEU A 189 12.18 6.21 11.88
N LEU A 190 12.48 5.25 12.73
CA LEU A 190 12.02 5.16 14.12
C LEU A 190 13.23 4.87 15.02
N PRO A 191 13.94 5.89 15.55
CA PRO A 191 15.09 5.70 16.41
C PRO A 191 14.77 4.80 17.61
N ASP A 192 15.65 3.83 17.89
CA ASP A 192 15.51 2.84 18.99
C ASP A 192 14.28 1.92 18.88
N PHE A 193 13.56 1.93 17.74
CA PHE A 193 12.51 0.97 17.47
C PHE A 193 13.11 -0.40 17.15
N SER A 194 12.59 -1.42 17.82
CA SER A 194 13.04 -2.79 17.66
C SER A 194 11.82 -3.72 17.67
N LEU A 195 11.50 -4.30 16.52
CA LEU A 195 10.35 -5.16 16.30
C LEU A 195 10.79 -6.61 16.17
N LYS A 196 10.48 -7.44 17.17
CA LYS A 196 10.67 -8.89 17.08
C LYS A 196 9.55 -9.49 16.25
N LEU A 197 9.86 -10.20 15.17
CA LEU A 197 8.85 -10.79 14.30
C LEU A 197 8.01 -11.85 15.01
N SER A 198 8.58 -12.56 16.00
CA SER A 198 7.84 -13.50 16.83
C SER A 198 6.66 -12.87 17.59
N ASP A 199 6.71 -11.56 17.86
CA ASP A 199 5.61 -10.85 18.53
C ASP A 199 4.47 -10.52 17.56
N ILE A 200 4.77 -10.43 16.26
CA ILE A 200 3.80 -10.19 15.20
C ILE A 200 3.09 -11.46 14.77
N PHE A 201 3.86 -12.56 14.60
CA PHE A 201 3.35 -13.83 14.08
C PHE A 201 2.86 -14.81 15.17
N ARG A 202 2.79 -14.36 16.44
CA ARG A 202 2.22 -15.17 17.51
C ARG A 202 0.73 -15.47 17.27
N ASN A 203 0.32 -16.67 17.59
CA ASN A 203 -1.08 -17.13 17.54
C ASN A 203 -1.91 -16.54 18.69
#